data_f74933980a4b763616973572e09c51d3
#
_entry.id   f74933980a4b763616973572e09c51d3
#
_cell.length_a   1.000
_cell.length_b   1.000
_cell.length_c   1.000
_cell.angle_alpha   90.00
_cell.angle_beta   90.00
_cell.angle_gamma   90.00
#
_symmetry.space_group_name_H-M   'P 1'
#
loop_
_entity.id
_entity.type
_entity.pdbx_description
1 polymer ?
#
loop_
_entity_poly.entity_id
_entity_poly.type
_entity_poly.pdbx_seq_one_letter_code
_entity_poly.pdbx_strand_id
1 'polypeptide(L)'
;MKKFDVIVIGAGPAGYAAAMRAVDFKKKVALIEKDKLGGAGIHNGALWSKTLWEISTTASMLRTQGSGLNVHDLDFQMDQIYDEVNTALDGRVNQLQHHMDQINIA
;
A
#
# COMPACT_ATOMS: atom_id res chain seq x y z
N MET A 1 -3.08 27.46 19.23
CA MET A 1 -3.98 26.34 18.90
C MET A 1 -4.04 26.24 17.37
N LYS A 2 -3.73 25.05 16.80
CA LYS A 2 -3.85 24.83 15.34
C LYS A 2 -5.34 24.73 14.99
N LYS A 3 -5.77 25.41 13.93
CA LYS A 3 -7.15 25.34 13.43
C LYS A 3 -7.17 24.60 12.10
N PHE A 4 -8.11 23.69 11.94
CA PHE A 4 -8.34 22.92 10.71
C PHE A 4 -9.78 23.13 10.25
N ASP A 5 -9.99 23.10 8.92
CA ASP A 5 -11.32 23.16 8.32
C ASP A 5 -12.01 21.79 8.32
N VAL A 6 -11.18 20.73 8.18
CA VAL A 6 -11.64 19.35 8.14
C VAL A 6 -10.72 18.49 8.99
N ILE A 7 -11.31 17.62 9.79
CA ILE A 7 -10.59 16.57 10.53
C ILE A 7 -11.12 15.22 10.07
N VAL A 8 -10.23 14.37 9.58
CA VAL A 8 -10.54 13.01 9.15
C VAL A 8 -10.01 12.04 10.19
N ILE A 9 -10.83 11.11 10.62
CA ILE A 9 -10.47 10.08 11.60
C ILE A 9 -10.36 8.73 10.89
N GLY A 10 -9.15 8.17 10.91
CA GLY A 10 -8.76 6.95 10.21
C GLY A 10 -8.05 7.24 8.88
N ALA A 11 -6.81 6.74 8.76
CA ALA A 11 -5.97 6.90 7.58
C ALA A 11 -5.94 5.65 6.68
N GLY A 12 -7.02 4.89 6.66
CA GLY A 12 -7.25 3.84 5.68
C GLY A 12 -7.60 4.43 4.30
N PRO A 13 -7.90 3.60 3.28
CA PRO A 13 -8.16 4.07 1.91
C PRO A 13 -9.22 5.17 1.82
N ALA A 14 -10.33 5.03 2.56
CA ALA A 14 -11.41 6.00 2.55
C ALA A 14 -11.03 7.34 3.20
N GLY A 15 -10.38 7.27 4.37
CA GLY A 15 -9.96 8.48 5.08
C GLY A 15 -8.88 9.23 4.33
N TYR A 16 -7.90 8.52 3.77
CA TYR A 16 -6.88 9.12 2.91
C TYR A 16 -7.53 9.82 1.70
N ALA A 17 -8.44 9.15 0.98
CA ALA A 17 -9.14 9.72 -0.16
C ALA A 17 -9.96 10.97 0.23
N ALA A 18 -10.64 10.94 1.38
CA ALA A 18 -11.39 12.07 1.89
C ALA A 18 -10.50 13.26 2.23
N ALA A 19 -9.36 13.01 2.89
CA ALA A 19 -8.37 14.04 3.22
C ALA A 19 -7.80 14.69 1.95
N MET A 20 -7.39 13.87 0.96
CA MET A 20 -6.92 14.35 -0.34
C MET A 20 -7.96 15.23 -1.03
N ARG A 21 -9.21 14.78 -1.06
CA ARG A 21 -10.29 15.55 -1.69
C ARG A 21 -10.55 16.88 -1.00
N ALA A 22 -10.43 16.93 0.33
CA ALA A 22 -10.56 18.19 1.07
C ALA A 22 -9.42 19.18 0.73
N VAL A 23 -8.21 18.67 0.52
CA VAL A 23 -7.06 19.50 0.07
C VAL A 23 -7.30 20.08 -1.33
N ASP A 24 -7.89 19.30 -2.26
CA ASP A 24 -8.27 19.80 -3.59
C ASP A 24 -9.19 21.01 -3.50
N PHE A 25 -10.06 21.03 -2.49
CA PHE A 25 -10.92 22.19 -2.17
C PHE A 25 -10.22 23.28 -1.32
N LYS A 26 -8.89 23.24 -1.24
CA LYS A 26 -8.07 24.20 -0.51
C LYS A 26 -8.42 24.30 0.99
N LYS A 27 -8.85 23.21 1.58
CA LYS A 27 -9.13 23.11 3.02
C LYS A 27 -7.88 22.75 3.80
N LYS A 28 -7.77 23.27 5.01
CA LYS A 28 -6.75 22.84 5.99
C LYS A 28 -7.22 21.55 6.62
N VAL A 29 -6.47 20.47 6.42
CA VAL A 29 -6.87 19.11 6.81
C VAL A 29 -5.96 18.58 7.91
N ALA A 30 -6.58 17.95 8.91
CA ALA A 30 -5.88 17.05 9.83
C ALA A 30 -6.39 15.63 9.62
N LEU A 31 -5.46 14.67 9.57
CA LEU A 31 -5.75 13.26 9.45
C LEU A 31 -5.27 12.56 10.72
N ILE A 32 -6.18 11.92 11.44
CA ILE A 32 -5.89 11.24 12.71
C ILE A 32 -5.94 9.75 12.48
N GLU A 33 -4.83 9.08 12.75
CA GLU A 33 -4.73 7.63 12.73
C GLU A 33 -4.27 7.10 14.09
N LYS A 34 -4.94 6.06 14.58
CA LYS A 34 -4.65 5.46 15.89
C LYS A 34 -3.56 4.38 15.84
N ASP A 35 -3.28 3.85 14.66
CA ASP A 35 -2.38 2.71 14.49
C ASP A 35 -1.42 2.99 13.31
N LYS A 36 -1.63 2.40 12.16
CA LYS A 36 -0.71 2.48 11.01
C LYS A 36 -1.37 3.16 9.82
N LEU A 37 -0.64 4.08 9.22
CA LEU A 37 -1.04 4.75 7.98
C LEU A 37 -1.34 3.72 6.87
N GLY A 38 -2.48 3.87 6.21
CA GLY A 38 -2.94 2.97 5.15
C GLY A 38 -3.96 1.94 5.61
N GLY A 39 -4.07 1.72 6.94
CA GLY A 39 -5.10 0.87 7.55
C GLY A 39 -5.15 -0.54 6.96
N ALA A 40 -6.33 -1.16 6.97
CA ALA A 40 -6.55 -2.51 6.48
C ALA A 40 -6.21 -2.71 4.99
N GLY A 41 -6.28 -1.66 4.19
CA GLY A 41 -5.93 -1.71 2.76
C GLY A 41 -4.47 -2.08 2.52
N ILE A 42 -3.57 -1.64 3.39
CA ILE A 42 -2.15 -1.99 3.32
C ILE A 42 -1.83 -3.15 4.26
N HIS A 43 -2.19 -3.04 5.56
CA HIS A 43 -1.63 -3.92 6.59
C HIS A 43 -2.42 -5.22 6.79
N ASN A 44 -3.71 -5.27 6.41
CA ASN A 44 -4.59 -6.40 6.76
C ASN A 44 -5.20 -7.11 5.54
N GLY A 45 -4.46 -7.22 4.45
CA GLY A 45 -4.79 -8.19 3.43
C GLY A 45 -4.87 -7.70 1.98
N ALA A 46 -5.36 -6.49 1.66
CA ALA A 46 -5.59 -6.14 0.26
C ALA A 46 -4.28 -6.04 -0.55
N LEU A 47 -3.28 -5.33 -0.07
CA LEU A 47 -1.98 -5.25 -0.75
C LEU A 47 -1.20 -6.56 -0.62
N TRP A 48 -1.28 -7.20 0.53
CA TRP A 48 -0.68 -8.51 0.82
C TRP A 48 -1.11 -9.57 -0.21
N SER A 49 -2.42 -9.73 -0.37
CA SER A 49 -2.98 -10.71 -1.30
C SER A 49 -2.65 -10.38 -2.76
N LYS A 50 -2.58 -9.11 -3.14
CA LYS A 50 -2.17 -8.70 -4.49
C LYS A 50 -0.71 -9.03 -4.78
N THR A 51 0.20 -8.75 -3.85
CA THR A 51 1.62 -9.07 -4.03
C THR A 51 1.84 -10.58 -4.15
N LEU A 52 1.19 -11.38 -3.29
CA LEU A 52 1.23 -12.83 -3.41
C LEU A 52 0.62 -13.34 -4.74
N TRP A 53 -0.44 -12.71 -5.20
CA TRP A 53 -1.03 -13.03 -6.49
C TRP A 53 -0.06 -12.77 -7.64
N GLU A 54 0.66 -11.66 -7.64
CA GLU A 54 1.65 -11.32 -8.67
C GLU A 54 2.80 -12.33 -8.69
N ILE A 55 3.34 -12.69 -7.52
CA ILE A 55 4.38 -13.72 -7.38
C ILE A 55 3.87 -15.07 -7.92
N SER A 56 2.67 -15.48 -7.52
CA SER A 56 2.04 -16.72 -7.96
C SER A 56 1.79 -16.74 -9.48
N THR A 57 1.34 -15.63 -10.04
CA THR A 57 1.10 -15.48 -11.48
C THR A 57 2.41 -15.58 -12.26
N THR A 58 3.46 -14.93 -11.80
CA THR A 58 4.80 -15.00 -12.39
C THR A 58 5.32 -16.44 -12.36
N ALA A 59 5.19 -17.15 -11.24
CA ALA A 59 5.57 -18.54 -11.12
C ALA A 59 4.76 -19.45 -12.07
N SER A 60 3.47 -19.17 -12.22
CA SER A 60 2.60 -19.91 -13.14
C SER A 60 3.00 -19.71 -14.59
N MET A 61 3.32 -18.47 -14.99
CA MET A 61 3.79 -18.14 -16.33
C MET A 61 5.11 -18.84 -16.66
N LEU A 62 6.04 -18.90 -15.70
CA LEU A 62 7.32 -19.61 -15.88
C LEU A 62 7.15 -21.14 -16.04
N ARG A 63 6.12 -21.70 -15.43
CA ARG A 63 5.79 -23.13 -15.58
C ARG A 63 5.05 -23.46 -16.87
N THR A 64 4.37 -22.49 -17.49
CA THR A 64 3.59 -22.73 -18.69
C THR A 64 4.52 -22.92 -19.89
N GLN A 65 4.45 -24.08 -20.51
CA GLN A 65 5.21 -24.42 -21.72
C GLN A 65 4.80 -23.49 -22.86
N GLY A 66 5.77 -22.88 -23.54
CA GLY A 66 5.53 -22.05 -24.71
C GLY A 66 6.33 -20.76 -24.80
N SER A 67 6.96 -20.34 -23.70
CA SER A 67 7.84 -19.14 -23.67
C SER A 67 9.28 -19.40 -24.13
N GLY A 68 9.62 -20.61 -24.50
CA GLY A 68 11.03 -21.02 -24.77
C GLY A 68 11.88 -21.17 -23.50
N LEU A 69 11.30 -20.93 -22.33
CA LEU A 69 11.93 -21.10 -21.02
C LEU A 69 11.45 -22.43 -20.43
N ASN A 70 12.34 -23.41 -20.31
CA ASN A 70 12.08 -24.65 -19.59
C ASN A 70 12.52 -24.47 -18.14
N VAL A 71 11.58 -24.11 -17.27
CA VAL A 71 11.81 -24.07 -15.82
C VAL A 71 11.17 -25.31 -15.22
N HIS A 72 11.98 -26.33 -14.94
CA HIS A 72 11.49 -27.60 -14.41
C HIS A 72 11.29 -27.58 -12.90
N ASP A 73 12.10 -26.84 -12.16
CA ASP A 73 12.04 -26.76 -10.71
C ASP A 73 11.97 -25.29 -10.27
N LEU A 74 10.82 -24.88 -9.76
CA LEU A 74 10.65 -23.61 -9.05
C LEU A 74 10.75 -23.91 -7.56
N ASP A 75 11.83 -23.43 -6.94
CA ASP A 75 11.97 -23.46 -5.50
C ASP A 75 11.40 -22.17 -4.91
N PHE A 76 10.47 -22.31 -3.96
CA PHE A 76 9.82 -21.19 -3.29
C PHE A 76 10.47 -20.97 -1.93
N GLN A 77 11.28 -19.94 -1.81
CA GLN A 77 11.84 -19.52 -0.54
C GLN A 77 10.84 -18.58 0.16
N MET A 78 10.03 -19.15 1.05
CA MET A 78 8.93 -18.42 1.70
C MET A 78 9.39 -17.19 2.47
N ASP A 79 10.56 -17.25 3.09
CA ASP A 79 11.12 -16.10 3.82
C ASP A 79 11.37 -14.91 2.88
N GLN A 80 11.93 -15.16 1.69
CA GLN A 80 12.13 -14.11 0.69
C GLN A 80 10.82 -13.56 0.14
N ILE A 81 9.80 -14.42 -0.04
CA ILE A 81 8.47 -13.98 -0.44
C ILE A 81 7.85 -13.07 0.61
N TYR A 82 7.97 -13.40 1.89
CA TYR A 82 7.51 -12.55 2.98
C TYR A 82 8.26 -11.22 3.04
N ASP A 83 9.56 -11.23 2.82
CA ASP A 83 10.38 -10.01 2.78
C ASP A 83 9.98 -9.10 1.60
N GLU A 84 9.70 -9.67 0.43
CA GLU A 84 9.23 -8.92 -0.72
C GLU A 84 7.85 -8.28 -0.47
N VAL A 85 6.92 -9.04 0.12
CA VAL A 85 5.62 -8.51 0.52
C VAL A 85 5.77 -7.38 1.53
N ASN A 86 6.56 -7.54 2.57
CA ASN A 86 6.79 -6.49 3.58
C ASN A 86 7.43 -5.25 2.96
N THR A 87 8.40 -5.43 2.06
CA THR A 87 9.03 -4.31 1.32
C THR A 87 7.99 -3.54 0.49
N ALA A 88 7.07 -4.23 -0.16
CA ALA A 88 5.98 -3.58 -0.91
C ALA A 88 5.03 -2.80 0.01
N LEU A 89 4.70 -3.34 1.19
CA LEU A 89 3.89 -2.67 2.20
C LEU A 89 4.55 -1.38 2.70
N ASP A 90 5.80 -1.47 3.11
CA ASP A 90 6.58 -0.33 3.62
C ASP A 90 6.77 0.74 2.54
N GLY A 91 7.05 0.33 1.32
CA GLY A 91 7.12 1.21 0.17
C GLY A 91 5.84 2.01 -0.03
N ARG A 92 4.67 1.37 0.12
CA ARG A 92 3.38 2.03 -0.01
C ARG A 92 3.10 3.00 1.14
N VAL A 93 3.41 2.63 2.37
CA VAL A 93 3.28 3.53 3.54
C VAL A 93 4.14 4.77 3.35
N ASN A 94 5.40 4.60 2.94
CA ASN A 94 6.33 5.70 2.70
C ASN A 94 5.83 6.64 1.59
N GLN A 95 5.25 6.10 0.51
CA GLN A 95 4.62 6.91 -0.54
C GLN A 95 3.46 7.76 -0.01
N LEU A 96 2.58 7.17 0.79
CA LEU A 96 1.46 7.88 1.40
C LEU A 96 1.95 9.00 2.33
N GLN A 97 2.92 8.71 3.18
CA GLN A 97 3.50 9.68 4.10
C GLN A 97 4.14 10.84 3.34
N HIS A 98 5.00 10.55 2.38
CA HIS A 98 5.65 11.56 1.56
C HIS A 98 4.64 12.47 0.84
N HIS A 99 3.57 11.88 0.31
CA HIS A 99 2.52 12.65 -0.36
C HIS A 99 1.77 13.58 0.62
N MET A 100 1.44 13.08 1.82
CA MET A 100 0.80 13.91 2.85
C MET A 100 1.69 15.07 3.28
N ASP A 101 3.00 14.83 3.42
CA ASP A 101 3.96 15.86 3.78
C ASP A 101 4.05 16.98 2.71
N GLN A 102 4.03 16.58 1.43
CA GLN A 102 4.05 17.53 0.31
C GLN A 102 2.84 18.47 0.26
N ILE A 103 1.67 17.99 0.67
CA ILE A 103 0.42 18.75 0.64
C ILE A 103 0.01 19.32 2.01
N ASN A 104 0.92 19.27 3.00
CA ASN A 104 0.74 19.82 4.34
C ASN A 104 -0.50 19.30 5.09
N ILE A 105 -0.82 18.01 4.97
CA ILE A 105 -1.79 17.35 5.86
C ILE A 105 -1.11 17.12 7.21
N ALA A 106 -1.77 17.56 8.26
CA ALA A 106 -1.28 17.38 9.62
C ALA A 106 -1.77 16.06 10.22
#